data_70050685b9666c32cb93ad94aa61995a
#
_entry.id   70050685b9666c32cb93ad94aa61995a
#
_cell.length_a   1.000
_cell.length_b   1.000
_cell.length_c   1.000
_cell.angle_alpha   90.00
_cell.angle_beta   90.00
_cell.angle_gamma   90.00
#
_symmetry.space_group_name_H-M   'P 1'
#
loop_
_entity.id
_entity.type
_entity.pdbx_description
1 polymer ?
#
loop_
_entity_poly.entity_id
_entity_poly.type
_entity_poly.pdbx_seq_one_letter_code
_entity_poly.pdbx_strand_id
1 'polypeptide(L)'
;MASMRDIKRRKQSIQSTGQITKAMKLVSTVKLQKSKTKAEQTKPYFKHMYEVMCEILSKSGNIDHPYLKGNPELKKGIIVVSSNRGLAGGYNSNIVKLVMGSGIAKEDCVIYAVGKKAKDGLARKGYEIAEDYSEVMGGPVFNDAIAIGRRVVQDFNDGKIGEIMEKK
;
A
#
# COMPACT_ATOMS: atom_id res chain seq x y z
N MET A 1 37.20 33.00 6.82
CA MET A 1 37.84 31.88 6.10
C MET A 1 37.63 30.60 6.89
N ALA A 2 37.21 29.51 6.24
CA ALA A 2 37.07 28.23 6.93
C ALA A 2 38.44 27.69 7.37
N SER A 3 38.55 27.29 8.63
CA SER A 3 39.77 26.72 9.18
C SER A 3 40.09 25.36 8.53
N MET A 4 41.36 25.04 8.31
CA MET A 4 41.80 23.71 7.86
C MET A 4 41.21 22.58 8.70
N ARG A 5 40.93 22.83 9.95
CA ARG A 5 40.29 21.90 10.89
C ARG A 5 38.84 21.65 10.51
N ASP A 6 38.11 22.69 10.06
CA ASP A 6 36.71 22.58 9.61
C ASP A 6 36.60 21.82 8.30
N ILE A 7 37.55 22.04 7.39
CA ILE A 7 37.61 21.31 6.11
C ILE A 7 37.85 19.82 6.35
N LYS A 8 38.80 19.47 7.25
CA LYS A 8 39.08 18.07 7.61
C LYS A 8 37.88 17.39 8.25
N ARG A 9 37.18 18.07 9.15
CA ARG A 9 35.97 17.60 9.82
C ARG A 9 34.85 17.36 8.80
N ARG A 10 34.67 18.28 7.88
CA ARG A 10 33.68 18.18 6.81
C ARG A 10 33.97 17.02 5.85
N LYS A 11 35.22 16.84 5.44
CA LYS A 11 35.66 15.69 4.63
C LYS A 11 35.36 14.37 5.34
N GLN A 12 35.67 14.24 6.61
CA GLN A 12 35.41 13.01 7.38
C GLN A 12 33.89 12.72 7.51
N SER A 13 33.09 13.76 7.74
CA SER A 13 31.62 13.64 7.78
C SER A 13 31.05 13.16 6.45
N ILE A 14 31.51 13.71 5.33
CA ILE A 14 31.07 13.30 4.00
C ILE A 14 31.47 11.85 3.69
N GLN A 15 32.71 11.45 4.07
CA GLN A 15 33.17 10.07 3.89
C GLN A 15 32.32 9.08 4.70
N SER A 16 32.05 9.39 5.97
CA SER A 16 31.20 8.58 6.84
C SER A 16 29.78 8.44 6.29
N THR A 17 29.17 9.55 5.87
CA THR A 17 27.84 9.56 5.24
C THR A 17 27.82 8.73 3.96
N GLY A 18 28.88 8.80 3.15
CA GLY A 18 29.02 7.98 1.95
C GLY A 18 29.06 6.47 2.24
N GLN A 19 29.78 6.06 3.30
CA GLN A 19 29.83 4.66 3.72
C GLN A 19 28.46 4.16 4.21
N ILE A 20 27.76 4.96 5.03
CA ILE A 20 26.41 4.64 5.50
C ILE A 20 25.45 4.48 4.31
N THR A 21 25.50 5.39 3.35
CA THR A 21 24.65 5.33 2.16
C THR A 21 24.92 4.08 1.31
N LYS A 22 26.19 3.68 1.17
CA LYS A 22 26.55 2.42 0.48
C LYS A 22 25.99 1.20 1.21
N ALA A 23 26.11 1.15 2.53
CA ALA A 23 25.56 0.07 3.34
C ALA A 23 24.03 0.00 3.23
N MET A 24 23.34 1.14 3.31
CA MET A 24 21.89 1.22 3.12
C MET A 24 21.46 0.74 1.72
N LYS A 25 22.21 1.09 0.67
CA LYS A 25 21.96 0.61 -0.69
C LYS A 25 22.03 -0.92 -0.77
N LEU A 26 23.07 -1.53 -0.20
CA LEU A 26 23.24 -2.99 -0.20
C LEU A 26 22.07 -3.69 0.50
N VAL A 27 21.72 -3.24 1.73
CA VAL A 27 20.59 -3.80 2.49
C VAL A 27 19.26 -3.66 1.72
N SER A 28 19.02 -2.49 1.13
CA SER A 28 17.80 -2.23 0.36
C SER A 28 17.73 -3.11 -0.91
N THR A 29 18.86 -3.29 -1.60
CA THR A 29 18.94 -4.15 -2.79
C THR A 29 18.61 -5.61 -2.44
N VAL A 30 19.16 -6.15 -1.35
CA VAL A 30 18.87 -7.52 -0.90
C VAL A 30 17.40 -7.69 -0.52
N LYS A 31 16.82 -6.71 0.20
CA LYS A 31 15.39 -6.72 0.56
C LYS A 31 14.50 -6.67 -0.68
N LEU A 32 14.83 -5.79 -1.63
CA LEU A 32 14.11 -5.70 -2.90
C LEU A 32 14.14 -7.02 -3.65
N GLN A 33 15.32 -7.65 -3.79
CA GLN A 33 15.46 -8.92 -4.48
C GLN A 33 14.63 -10.02 -3.83
N LYS A 34 14.67 -10.15 -2.50
CA LYS A 34 13.85 -11.12 -1.76
C LYS A 34 12.35 -10.90 -1.98
N SER A 35 11.90 -9.65 -1.92
CA SER A 35 10.48 -9.31 -2.13
C SER A 35 10.04 -9.56 -3.57
N LYS A 36 10.91 -9.22 -4.54
CA LYS A 36 10.66 -9.48 -5.96
C LYS A 36 10.52 -10.97 -6.24
N THR A 37 11.45 -11.79 -5.75
CA THR A 37 11.39 -13.25 -5.91
C THR A 37 10.09 -13.82 -5.33
N LYS A 38 9.68 -13.41 -4.13
CA LYS A 38 8.40 -13.83 -3.54
C LYS A 38 7.20 -13.44 -4.41
N ALA A 39 7.18 -12.20 -4.90
CA ALA A 39 6.09 -11.72 -5.76
C ALA A 39 6.03 -12.50 -7.08
N GLU A 40 7.19 -12.80 -7.69
CA GLU A 40 7.28 -13.61 -8.92
C GLU A 40 6.81 -15.04 -8.70
N GLN A 41 7.08 -15.64 -7.54
CA GLN A 41 6.62 -16.99 -7.19
C GLN A 41 5.10 -17.07 -6.97
N THR A 42 4.48 -16.02 -6.43
CA THR A 42 3.03 -15.99 -6.16
C THR A 42 2.20 -15.53 -7.37
N LYS A 43 2.80 -14.82 -8.30
CA LYS A 43 2.13 -14.27 -9.48
C LYS A 43 1.40 -15.31 -10.34
N PRO A 44 1.96 -16.50 -10.64
CA PRO A 44 1.26 -17.53 -11.42
C PRO A 44 -0.02 -18.01 -10.72
N TYR A 45 0.03 -18.25 -9.41
CA TYR A 45 -1.13 -18.66 -8.62
C TYR A 45 -2.25 -17.61 -8.70
N PHE A 46 -1.92 -16.34 -8.48
CA PHE A 46 -2.90 -15.25 -8.58
C PHE A 46 -3.50 -15.15 -9.98
N LYS A 47 -2.66 -15.28 -11.02
CA LYS A 47 -3.12 -15.23 -12.41
C LYS A 47 -4.13 -16.33 -12.71
N HIS A 48 -3.81 -17.58 -12.36
CA HIS A 48 -4.72 -18.71 -12.58
C HIS A 48 -5.99 -18.60 -11.76
N MET A 49 -5.92 -18.18 -10.51
CA MET A 49 -7.11 -17.95 -9.69
C MET A 49 -8.01 -16.88 -10.32
N TYR A 50 -7.45 -15.79 -10.80
CA TYR A 50 -8.19 -14.73 -11.47
C TYR A 50 -8.85 -15.21 -12.79
N GLU A 51 -8.10 -15.96 -13.60
CA GLU A 51 -8.62 -16.57 -14.85
C GLU A 51 -9.79 -17.49 -14.58
N VAL A 52 -9.69 -18.38 -13.58
CA VAL A 52 -10.77 -19.29 -13.18
C VAL A 52 -12.00 -18.50 -12.70
N MET A 53 -11.82 -17.46 -11.89
CA MET A 53 -12.92 -16.61 -11.45
C MET A 53 -13.63 -15.93 -12.64
N CYS A 54 -12.87 -15.38 -13.59
CA CYS A 54 -13.42 -14.77 -14.79
C CYS A 54 -14.18 -15.79 -15.65
N GLU A 55 -13.65 -17.02 -15.77
CA GLU A 55 -14.29 -18.10 -16.52
C GLU A 55 -15.62 -18.54 -15.87
N ILE A 56 -15.64 -18.70 -14.55
CA ILE A 56 -16.88 -19.00 -13.80
C ILE A 56 -17.91 -17.90 -14.05
N LEU A 57 -17.54 -16.63 -13.88
CA LEU A 57 -18.45 -15.50 -14.07
C LEU A 57 -19.00 -15.43 -15.51
N SER A 58 -18.16 -15.71 -16.51
CA SER A 58 -18.56 -15.67 -17.92
C SER A 58 -19.53 -16.79 -18.30
N LYS A 59 -19.41 -17.98 -17.67
CA LYS A 59 -20.22 -19.16 -17.99
C LYS A 59 -21.48 -19.30 -17.15
N SER A 60 -21.53 -18.67 -15.99
CA SER A 60 -22.63 -18.85 -15.03
C SER A 60 -23.84 -17.96 -15.28
N GLY A 61 -23.88 -17.20 -16.36
CA GLY A 61 -25.00 -16.31 -16.68
C GLY A 61 -25.15 -15.18 -15.63
N ASN A 62 -26.39 -14.91 -15.23
CA ASN A 62 -26.66 -13.85 -14.26
C ASN A 62 -26.53 -14.37 -12.82
N ILE A 63 -25.30 -14.30 -12.26
CA ILE A 63 -25.08 -14.66 -10.86
C ILE A 63 -25.57 -13.51 -9.98
N ASP A 64 -26.58 -13.79 -9.18
CA ASP A 64 -27.06 -12.88 -8.15
C ASP A 64 -26.23 -13.08 -6.86
N HIS A 65 -25.09 -12.39 -6.73
CA HIS A 65 -24.25 -12.47 -5.57
C HIS A 65 -23.93 -11.06 -5.02
N PRO A 66 -24.03 -10.83 -3.70
CA PRO A 66 -23.80 -9.51 -3.11
C PRO A 66 -22.48 -8.85 -3.50
N TYR A 67 -21.40 -9.63 -3.63
CA TYR A 67 -20.08 -9.10 -4.00
C TYR A 67 -19.95 -8.66 -5.47
N LEU A 68 -20.90 -9.02 -6.32
CA LEU A 68 -20.96 -8.58 -7.72
C LEU A 68 -21.85 -7.35 -7.90
N LYS A 69 -22.68 -7.06 -6.90
CA LYS A 69 -23.57 -5.90 -6.90
C LYS A 69 -22.99 -4.86 -5.92
N GLY A 70 -22.26 -3.87 -6.43
CA GLY A 70 -21.88 -2.73 -5.62
C GLY A 70 -23.11 -1.92 -5.17
N ASN A 71 -23.02 -1.25 -4.04
CA ASN A 71 -24.03 -0.26 -3.63
C ASN A 71 -23.42 1.15 -3.78
N PRO A 72 -23.83 1.92 -4.82
CA PRO A 72 -23.28 3.23 -5.09
C PRO A 72 -23.67 4.30 -4.05
N GLU A 73 -24.68 4.03 -3.23
CA GLU A 73 -25.14 4.95 -2.16
C GLU A 73 -24.24 4.87 -0.91
N LEU A 74 -23.45 3.80 -0.79
CA LEU A 74 -22.55 3.61 0.33
C LEU A 74 -21.13 4.12 0.01
N LYS A 75 -20.35 4.36 1.06
CA LYS A 75 -18.95 4.76 0.91
C LYS A 75 -18.12 3.70 0.18
N LYS A 76 -17.10 4.16 -0.53
CA LYS A 76 -16.13 3.26 -1.20
C LYS A 76 -14.97 2.95 -0.27
N GLY A 77 -14.70 1.66 -0.06
CA GLY A 77 -13.52 1.21 0.66
C GLY A 77 -12.29 1.25 -0.24
N ILE A 78 -11.24 1.95 0.15
CA ILE A 78 -10.00 2.03 -0.64
C ILE A 78 -8.86 1.43 0.19
N ILE A 79 -8.30 0.31 -0.29
CA ILE A 79 -7.08 -0.28 0.28
C ILE A 79 -5.89 0.46 -0.33
N VAL A 80 -5.11 1.15 0.51
CA VAL A 80 -3.98 1.98 0.08
C VAL A 80 -2.67 1.41 0.60
N VAL A 81 -1.82 0.92 -0.30
CA VAL A 81 -0.51 0.34 0.03
C VAL A 81 0.59 1.35 -0.16
N SER A 82 1.34 1.65 0.90
CA SER A 82 2.47 2.58 0.89
C SER A 82 3.62 2.06 1.75
N SER A 83 4.72 2.81 1.85
CA SER A 83 5.81 2.46 2.74
C SER A 83 5.62 3.01 4.16
N ASN A 84 6.31 2.39 5.14
CA ASN A 84 6.38 2.91 6.51
C ASN A 84 7.45 4.00 6.66
N ARG A 85 8.48 3.99 5.81
CA ARG A 85 9.64 4.87 5.91
C ARG A 85 9.68 5.84 4.73
N GLY A 86 10.44 6.93 4.90
CA GLY A 86 10.79 7.84 3.82
C GLY A 86 11.91 7.29 2.92
N LEU A 87 12.52 8.18 2.17
CA LEU A 87 13.60 7.88 1.22
C LEU A 87 13.16 6.95 0.06
N ALA A 88 11.89 7.00 -0.31
CA ALA A 88 11.29 6.24 -1.41
C ALA A 88 11.01 7.12 -2.64
N GLY A 89 11.77 8.22 -2.82
CA GLY A 89 11.51 9.19 -3.89
C GLY A 89 10.09 9.73 -3.84
N GLY A 90 9.44 9.84 -4.98
CA GLY A 90 8.05 10.31 -5.10
C GLY A 90 6.97 9.28 -4.79
N TYR A 91 7.31 8.02 -4.50
CA TYR A 91 6.36 6.93 -4.39
C TYR A 91 5.19 7.24 -3.43
N ASN A 92 5.49 7.54 -2.16
CA ASN A 92 4.44 7.81 -1.17
C ASN A 92 3.58 9.03 -1.51
N SER A 93 4.19 10.09 -2.05
CA SER A 93 3.47 11.28 -2.48
C SER A 93 2.55 11.00 -3.67
N ASN A 94 3.00 10.15 -4.60
CA ASN A 94 2.22 9.77 -5.77
C ASN A 94 1.03 8.90 -5.39
N ILE A 95 1.17 8.00 -4.40
CA ILE A 95 0.03 7.22 -3.88
C ILE A 95 -1.04 8.14 -3.29
N VAL A 96 -0.65 9.12 -2.46
CA VAL A 96 -1.61 10.10 -1.91
C VAL A 96 -2.29 10.90 -3.04
N LYS A 97 -1.54 11.35 -4.04
CA LYS A 97 -2.09 12.04 -5.21
C LYS A 97 -3.03 11.15 -6.02
N LEU A 98 -2.70 9.86 -6.17
CA LEU A 98 -3.54 8.89 -6.89
C LEU A 98 -4.91 8.72 -6.21
N VAL A 99 -4.96 8.68 -4.89
CA VAL A 99 -6.22 8.64 -4.14
C VAL A 99 -6.98 9.95 -4.30
N MET A 100 -6.32 11.10 -4.12
CA MET A 100 -6.95 12.41 -4.29
C MET A 100 -7.47 12.66 -5.71
N GLY A 101 -6.77 12.13 -6.73
CA GLY A 101 -7.14 12.24 -8.15
C GLY A 101 -8.14 11.19 -8.62
N SER A 102 -8.66 10.34 -7.73
CA SER A 102 -9.61 9.27 -8.11
C SER A 102 -11.00 9.77 -8.50
N GLY A 103 -11.30 11.04 -8.30
CA GLY A 103 -12.62 11.61 -8.54
C GLY A 103 -13.67 11.27 -7.47
N ILE A 104 -13.28 10.58 -6.40
CA ILE A 104 -14.17 10.24 -5.28
C ILE A 104 -14.01 11.32 -4.20
N ALA A 105 -15.13 11.87 -3.72
CA ALA A 105 -15.08 12.81 -2.62
C ALA A 105 -14.57 12.11 -1.35
N LYS A 106 -13.84 12.84 -0.51
CA LYS A 106 -13.23 12.25 0.70
C LYS A 106 -14.28 11.78 1.71
N GLU A 107 -15.47 12.38 1.68
CA GLU A 107 -16.63 12.02 2.50
C GLU A 107 -17.24 10.67 2.05
N ASP A 108 -17.08 10.32 0.76
CA ASP A 108 -17.64 9.14 0.13
C ASP A 108 -16.65 7.97 0.10
N CYS A 109 -15.53 8.06 0.80
CA CYS A 109 -14.57 6.98 0.88
C CYS A 109 -14.03 6.74 2.29
N VAL A 110 -13.62 5.49 2.52
CA VAL A 110 -13.01 5.01 3.75
C VAL A 110 -11.68 4.34 3.40
N ILE A 111 -10.61 4.70 4.09
CA ILE A 111 -9.26 4.25 3.78
C ILE A 111 -8.81 3.12 4.71
N TYR A 112 -8.40 1.99 4.14
CA TYR A 112 -7.67 0.92 4.81
C TYR A 112 -6.19 1.08 4.48
N ALA A 113 -5.44 1.67 5.40
CA ALA A 113 -4.06 2.07 5.15
C ALA A 113 -3.06 0.96 5.49
N VAL A 114 -2.39 0.43 4.48
CA VAL A 114 -1.25 -0.48 4.60
C VAL A 114 0.03 0.35 4.43
N GLY A 115 0.62 0.74 5.55
CA GLY A 115 1.81 1.59 5.58
C GLY A 115 1.55 3.01 6.09
N LYS A 116 2.45 3.43 6.99
CA LYS A 116 2.34 4.69 7.74
C LYS A 116 2.28 5.94 6.86
N LYS A 117 2.98 5.93 5.69
CA LYS A 117 3.05 7.14 4.86
C LYS A 117 1.74 7.47 4.14
N ALA A 118 0.96 6.46 3.73
CA ALA A 118 -0.39 6.68 3.20
C ALA A 118 -1.32 7.16 4.32
N LYS A 119 -1.33 6.47 5.46
CA LYS A 119 -2.13 6.87 6.63
C LYS A 119 -1.91 8.33 6.98
N ASP A 120 -0.65 8.72 7.30
CA ASP A 120 -0.32 10.07 7.72
C ASP A 120 -0.63 11.12 6.63
N GLY A 121 -0.43 10.75 5.36
CA GLY A 121 -0.67 11.62 4.22
C GLY A 121 -2.15 11.89 3.99
N LEU A 122 -2.99 10.85 4.02
CA LEU A 122 -4.43 10.96 3.76
C LEU A 122 -5.19 11.51 4.97
N ALA A 123 -4.82 11.11 6.21
CA ALA A 123 -5.42 11.68 7.43
C ALA A 123 -5.23 13.20 7.50
N ARG A 124 -4.02 13.72 7.15
CA ARG A 124 -3.77 15.17 7.08
C ARG A 124 -4.60 15.89 6.00
N LYS A 125 -5.11 15.16 5.02
CA LYS A 125 -6.00 15.68 3.97
C LYS A 125 -7.49 15.56 4.33
N GLY A 126 -7.79 15.00 5.51
CA GLY A 126 -9.16 14.88 6.02
C GLY A 126 -9.89 13.63 5.52
N TYR A 127 -9.18 12.60 5.03
CA TYR A 127 -9.78 11.32 4.71
C TYR A 127 -10.02 10.49 5.97
N GLU A 128 -11.14 9.78 6.00
CA GLU A 128 -11.45 8.82 7.06
C GLU A 128 -10.56 7.59 6.96
N ILE A 129 -9.84 7.26 8.03
CA ILE A 129 -9.01 6.05 8.13
C ILE A 129 -9.76 5.03 8.97
N ALA A 130 -10.26 3.96 8.34
CA ALA A 130 -10.98 2.89 9.03
C ALA A 130 -10.06 2.03 9.88
N GLU A 131 -8.86 1.72 9.34
CA GLU A 131 -7.93 0.81 10.00
C GLU A 131 -6.49 1.12 9.58
N ASP A 132 -5.54 0.86 10.49
CA ASP A 132 -4.11 1.09 10.30
C ASP A 132 -3.33 -0.22 10.36
N TYR A 133 -2.85 -0.63 9.20
CA TYR A 133 -2.02 -1.82 9.04
C TYR A 133 -0.54 -1.47 8.83
N SER A 134 -0.04 -0.43 9.49
CA SER A 134 1.35 0.02 9.36
C SER A 134 2.37 -1.00 9.87
N GLU A 135 1.99 -1.85 10.82
CA GLU A 135 2.90 -2.84 11.43
C GLU A 135 3.14 -4.07 10.55
N VAL A 136 2.28 -4.30 9.56
CA VAL A 136 2.30 -5.46 8.66
C VAL A 136 3.58 -5.60 7.82
N MET A 137 4.34 -4.53 7.66
CA MET A 137 5.45 -4.45 6.69
C MET A 137 6.77 -5.16 7.10
N GLY A 138 6.77 -5.99 8.14
CA GLY A 138 8.01 -6.58 8.67
C GLY A 138 8.07 -8.11 8.74
N GLY A 139 6.96 -8.82 8.50
CA GLY A 139 6.80 -10.24 8.72
C GLY A 139 6.23 -11.05 7.55
N PRO A 140 5.72 -12.25 7.79
CA PRO A 140 5.00 -13.04 6.81
C PRO A 140 3.65 -12.39 6.51
N VAL A 141 3.55 -11.76 5.33
CA VAL A 141 2.45 -10.88 4.89
C VAL A 141 1.11 -11.64 4.70
N PHE A 142 1.10 -12.98 4.67
CA PHE A 142 -0.09 -13.75 4.35
C PHE A 142 -1.19 -13.63 5.42
N ASN A 143 -0.85 -13.79 6.68
CA ASN A 143 -1.85 -13.68 7.77
C ASN A 143 -2.41 -12.25 7.88
N ASP A 144 -1.56 -11.27 7.64
CA ASP A 144 -1.96 -9.86 7.64
C ASP A 144 -2.87 -9.55 6.46
N ALA A 145 -2.57 -10.08 5.28
CA ALA A 145 -3.44 -9.95 4.11
C ALA A 145 -4.83 -10.56 4.35
N ILE A 146 -4.89 -11.74 5.02
CA ILE A 146 -6.15 -12.36 5.43
C ILE A 146 -6.90 -11.46 6.44
N ALA A 147 -6.22 -10.89 7.42
CA ALA A 147 -6.84 -10.02 8.41
C ALA A 147 -7.44 -8.76 7.76
N ILE A 148 -6.70 -8.12 6.84
CA ILE A 148 -7.18 -6.99 6.04
C ILE A 148 -8.41 -7.41 5.22
N GLY A 149 -8.32 -8.52 4.49
CA GLY A 149 -9.41 -9.02 3.67
C GLY A 149 -10.68 -9.31 4.48
N ARG A 150 -10.56 -9.98 5.62
CA ARG A 150 -11.70 -10.26 6.53
C ARG A 150 -12.34 -8.98 7.03
N ARG A 151 -11.55 -7.99 7.43
CA ARG A 151 -12.08 -6.71 7.91
C ARG A 151 -12.84 -5.97 6.83
N VAL A 152 -12.28 -5.89 5.64
CA VAL A 152 -12.90 -5.21 4.50
C VAL A 152 -14.20 -5.90 4.08
N VAL A 153 -14.21 -7.23 4.01
CA VAL A 153 -15.42 -8.05 3.74
C VAL A 153 -16.47 -7.87 4.82
N GLN A 154 -16.07 -7.81 6.08
CA GLN A 154 -16.99 -7.55 7.19
C GLN A 154 -17.63 -6.17 7.05
N ASP A 155 -16.85 -5.11 6.81
CA ASP A 155 -17.39 -3.77 6.65
C ASP A 155 -18.30 -3.64 5.42
N PHE A 156 -18.05 -4.42 4.36
CA PHE A 156 -18.95 -4.55 3.21
C PHE A 156 -20.27 -5.24 3.60
N ASN A 157 -20.20 -6.36 4.31
CA ASN A 157 -21.41 -7.10 4.75
C ASN A 157 -22.22 -6.30 5.78
N ASP A 158 -21.59 -5.50 6.61
CA ASP A 158 -22.22 -4.59 7.56
C ASP A 158 -22.86 -3.35 6.90
N GLY A 159 -22.71 -3.18 5.58
CA GLY A 159 -23.22 -2.03 4.85
C GLY A 159 -22.51 -0.71 5.12
N LYS A 160 -21.27 -0.76 5.60
CA LYS A 160 -20.45 0.47 5.81
C LYS A 160 -19.80 0.94 4.53
N ILE A 161 -19.49 0.00 3.63
CA ILE A 161 -18.92 0.25 2.30
C ILE A 161 -19.69 -0.54 1.25
N GLY A 162 -19.85 0.05 0.06
CA GLY A 162 -20.59 -0.56 -1.06
C GLY A 162 -19.71 -1.06 -2.20
N GLU A 163 -18.45 -0.64 -2.23
CA GLU A 163 -17.47 -1.02 -3.25
C GLU A 163 -16.06 -1.03 -2.64
N ILE A 164 -15.17 -1.87 -3.15
CA ILE A 164 -13.79 -1.97 -2.70
C ILE A 164 -12.85 -1.69 -3.86
N MET A 165 -11.86 -0.83 -3.64
CA MET A 165 -10.83 -0.47 -4.63
C MET A 165 -9.44 -0.59 -4.01
N GLU A 166 -8.45 -1.06 -4.79
CA GLU A 166 -7.03 -1.07 -4.40
C GLU A 166 -6.27 0.03 -5.13
N LYS A 167 -5.42 0.76 -4.41
CA LYS A 167 -4.47 1.76 -4.95
C LYS A 167 -3.05 1.48 -4.46
N LYS A 168 -2.14 1.24 -5.38
CA LYS A 168 -0.72 0.94 -5.14
C LYS A 168 0.20 1.61 -6.16
#